data_0dd6df8d2e898a4a0d897b7164cf1821
#
_entry.id   0dd6df8d2e898a4a0d897b7164cf1821
#
_cell.length_a   1.000
_cell.length_b   1.000
_cell.length_c   1.000
_cell.angle_alpha   90.00
_cell.angle_beta   90.00
_cell.angle_gamma   90.00
#
_symmetry.space_group_name_H-M   'P 1'
#
loop_
_entity.id
_entity.type
_entity.pdbx_description
1 polymer ?
#
loop_
_entity_poly.entity_id
_entity_poly.type
_entity_poly.pdbx_seq_one_letter_code
_entity_poly.pdbx_strand_id
1 'polypeptide(L)'
;MNFIPDNKSKPFFSLYYEKDGYDIKGKRIMGRQAAGWSFLKSIVQSQKYSRLGFYLKGAEQQKLLKDDVLTLLNNNNKSIELEYLSHSNVDLIESYGGIMLPGPDLTEFANSRAFYGHNRYSLCGITHTTASHSVMSSISNLLTSPIMPWDALICTSNSVLQTVNRILEAQSHFLSYRYNKKLDFLPQLPIIPLGINIDEFHFDDEYKSNSRKELNIEEEDIVIVFVGRLSFHAKAHHVPMYTALEACAKELSGKRKI
;
A
#
# COMPACT_ATOMS: atom_id res chain seq x y z
N MET A 1 -36.68 2.16 -12.41
CA MET A 1 -36.28 0.87 -11.79
C MET A 1 -34.82 1.00 -11.43
N ASN A 2 -34.53 1.21 -10.14
CA ASN A 2 -33.16 1.26 -9.64
C ASN A 2 -32.67 -0.19 -9.54
N PHE A 3 -31.79 -0.57 -10.45
CA PHE A 3 -31.00 -1.80 -10.31
C PHE A 3 -30.06 -1.58 -9.12
N ILE A 4 -30.40 -2.08 -7.95
CA ILE A 4 -29.44 -2.35 -6.89
C ILE A 4 -28.84 -3.70 -7.27
N PRO A 5 -27.56 -3.78 -7.71
CA PRO A 5 -26.97 -5.07 -7.99
C PRO A 5 -26.92 -5.85 -6.67
N ASP A 6 -27.29 -7.13 -6.75
CA ASP A 6 -27.17 -8.07 -5.63
C ASP A 6 -25.69 -8.14 -5.21
N ASN A 7 -25.38 -7.45 -4.13
CA ASN A 7 -24.02 -7.08 -3.69
C ASN A 7 -23.21 -8.27 -3.11
N LYS A 8 -23.70 -9.51 -3.26
CA LYS A 8 -23.06 -10.71 -2.71
C LYS A 8 -22.24 -11.53 -3.70
N SER A 9 -22.27 -11.21 -5.01
CA SER A 9 -21.75 -12.15 -6.01
C SER A 9 -20.36 -11.84 -6.56
N LYS A 10 -19.92 -10.57 -6.67
CA LYS A 10 -18.56 -10.23 -7.15
C LYS A 10 -18.04 -8.96 -6.51
N PRO A 11 -16.76 -8.89 -6.08
CA PRO A 11 -16.13 -7.62 -5.77
C PRO A 11 -15.99 -6.80 -7.05
N PHE A 12 -16.08 -5.48 -6.92
CA PHE A 12 -15.98 -4.56 -8.06
C PHE A 12 -14.57 -4.51 -8.65
N PHE A 13 -13.53 -4.89 -7.89
CA PHE A 13 -12.13 -4.88 -8.30
C PHE A 13 -11.45 -6.22 -8.06
N SER A 14 -10.54 -6.59 -8.98
CA SER A 14 -9.58 -7.67 -8.74
C SER A 14 -8.31 -7.12 -8.09
N LEU A 15 -7.56 -7.99 -7.41
CA LEU A 15 -6.30 -7.65 -6.76
C LEU A 15 -5.13 -8.24 -7.55
N TYR A 16 -4.11 -7.42 -7.81
CA TYR A 16 -2.83 -7.96 -8.23
C TYR A 16 -2.16 -8.64 -7.05
N TYR A 17 -1.81 -9.90 -7.24
CA TYR A 17 -1.11 -10.68 -6.22
C TYR A 17 0.24 -11.17 -6.73
N GLU A 18 1.26 -10.86 -5.96
CA GLU A 18 2.61 -11.41 -6.03
C GLU A 18 3.12 -11.57 -4.60
N LYS A 19 3.56 -12.78 -4.24
CA LYS A 19 3.87 -13.16 -2.85
C LYS A 19 4.76 -12.16 -2.12
N ASP A 20 5.77 -11.60 -2.80
CA ASP A 20 6.67 -10.60 -2.20
C ASP A 20 5.94 -9.37 -1.64
N GLY A 21 4.82 -8.98 -2.23
CA GLY A 21 4.01 -7.84 -1.74
C GLY A 21 3.19 -8.12 -0.47
N TYR A 22 3.05 -9.40 -0.11
CA TYR A 22 2.17 -9.87 0.98
C TYR A 22 2.92 -10.72 2.03
N ASP A 23 4.21 -10.95 1.87
CA ASP A 23 4.99 -11.83 2.76
C ASP A 23 5.39 -11.12 4.05
N ILE A 24 4.75 -11.53 5.15
CA ILE A 24 5.07 -11.08 6.52
C ILE A 24 5.89 -12.10 7.32
N LYS A 25 6.30 -13.22 6.70
CA LYS A 25 7.08 -14.27 7.37
C LYS A 25 8.58 -14.14 7.12
N GLY A 26 8.98 -13.21 6.26
CA GLY A 26 10.38 -12.97 5.91
C GLY A 26 11.18 -12.35 7.06
N LYS A 27 12.50 -12.52 7.04
CA LYS A 27 13.42 -11.94 8.05
C LYS A 27 13.44 -10.41 8.06
N ARG A 28 12.99 -9.75 7.02
CA ARG A 28 12.94 -8.28 6.86
C ARG A 28 11.59 -7.86 6.30
N ILE A 29 10.65 -7.64 7.18
CA ILE A 29 9.33 -7.13 6.81
C ILE A 29 9.45 -5.63 6.54
N MET A 30 8.98 -5.19 5.39
CA MET A 30 8.84 -3.77 5.06
C MET A 30 7.38 -3.34 5.22
N GLY A 31 7.16 -2.03 5.45
CA GLY A 31 5.81 -1.49 5.63
C GLY A 31 4.85 -1.81 4.48
N ARG A 32 5.34 -1.92 3.22
CA ARG A 32 4.51 -2.32 2.07
C ARG A 32 3.94 -3.73 2.21
N GLN A 33 4.72 -4.68 2.73
CA GLN A 33 4.31 -6.06 2.93
C GLN A 33 3.29 -6.17 4.06
N ALA A 34 3.52 -5.46 5.18
CA ALA A 34 2.56 -5.38 6.27
C ALA A 34 1.23 -4.75 5.81
N ALA A 35 1.29 -3.68 5.02
CA ALA A 35 0.10 -3.04 4.45
C ALA A 35 -0.63 -3.95 3.46
N GLY A 36 0.10 -4.62 2.56
CA GLY A 36 -0.47 -5.58 1.60
C GLY A 36 -1.16 -6.74 2.31
N TRP A 37 -0.50 -7.34 3.30
CA TRP A 37 -1.08 -8.42 4.10
C TRP A 37 -2.33 -7.98 4.86
N SER A 38 -2.30 -6.82 5.54
CA SER A 38 -3.45 -6.27 6.25
C SER A 38 -4.62 -5.97 5.31
N PHE A 39 -4.33 -5.49 4.11
CA PHE A 39 -5.35 -5.24 3.09
C PHE A 39 -5.99 -6.55 2.62
N LEU A 40 -5.20 -7.57 2.29
CA LEU A 40 -5.68 -8.91 1.92
C LEU A 40 -6.51 -9.53 3.06
N LYS A 41 -6.01 -9.46 4.30
CA LYS A 41 -6.72 -9.91 5.50
C LYS A 41 -8.08 -9.26 5.63
N SER A 42 -8.15 -7.93 5.47
CA SER A 42 -9.41 -7.19 5.59
C SER A 42 -10.42 -7.60 4.54
N ILE A 43 -10.00 -7.83 3.30
CA ILE A 43 -10.90 -8.27 2.21
C ILE A 43 -11.41 -9.69 2.47
N VAL A 44 -10.51 -10.63 2.79
CA VAL A 44 -10.86 -12.03 3.04
C VAL A 44 -11.76 -12.16 4.26
N GLN A 45 -11.47 -11.44 5.34
CA GLN A 45 -12.22 -11.52 6.60
C GLN A 45 -13.49 -10.67 6.62
N SER A 46 -13.65 -9.70 5.71
CA SER A 46 -14.86 -8.86 5.65
C SER A 46 -16.14 -9.65 5.40
N GLN A 47 -16.04 -10.86 4.88
CA GLN A 47 -17.15 -11.76 4.53
C GLN A 47 -18.21 -11.13 3.61
N LYS A 48 -17.89 -9.99 3.00
CA LYS A 48 -18.78 -9.29 2.06
C LYS A 48 -18.86 -9.97 0.72
N TYR A 49 -17.84 -10.75 0.37
CA TYR A 49 -17.67 -11.33 -0.96
C TYR A 49 -17.57 -12.84 -0.85
N SER A 50 -18.32 -13.55 -1.68
CA SER A 50 -18.21 -15.01 -1.86
C SER A 50 -17.17 -15.42 -2.90
N ARG A 51 -16.74 -14.47 -3.73
CA ARG A 51 -15.80 -14.64 -4.83
C ARG A 51 -14.80 -13.49 -4.86
N LEU A 52 -13.51 -13.80 -5.02
CA LEU A 52 -12.42 -12.83 -5.14
C LEU A 52 -11.60 -13.10 -6.40
N GLY A 53 -11.37 -12.05 -7.18
CA GLY A 53 -10.54 -12.08 -8.38
C GLY A 53 -9.10 -11.65 -8.06
N PHE A 54 -8.15 -12.42 -8.57
CA PHE A 54 -6.73 -12.12 -8.40
C PHE A 54 -5.99 -12.18 -9.74
N TYR A 55 -5.37 -11.06 -10.09
CA TYR A 55 -4.50 -11.00 -11.26
C TYR A 55 -3.12 -11.56 -10.89
N LEU A 56 -2.68 -12.59 -11.61
CA LEU A 56 -1.42 -13.29 -11.37
C LEU A 56 -0.53 -13.23 -12.63
N LYS A 57 0.76 -12.95 -12.46
CA LYS A 57 1.74 -13.02 -13.56
C LYS A 57 2.19 -14.45 -13.90
N GLY A 58 2.13 -15.37 -12.91
CA GLY A 58 2.59 -16.75 -13.10
C GLY A 58 1.70 -17.75 -12.38
N ALA A 59 1.62 -18.96 -12.89
CA ALA A 59 0.79 -20.03 -12.33
C ALA A 59 1.28 -20.49 -10.94
N GLU A 60 2.56 -20.33 -10.64
CA GLU A 60 3.16 -20.64 -9.33
C GLU A 60 2.56 -19.79 -8.21
N GLN A 61 2.08 -18.58 -8.53
CA GLN A 61 1.44 -17.67 -7.55
C GLN A 61 0.07 -18.21 -7.07
N GLN A 62 -0.60 -19.06 -7.86
CA GLN A 62 -1.90 -19.63 -7.47
C GLN A 62 -1.84 -20.42 -6.17
N LYS A 63 -0.83 -21.29 -6.01
CA LYS A 63 -0.64 -22.08 -4.80
C LYS A 63 -0.34 -21.17 -3.61
N LEU A 64 0.58 -20.21 -3.78
CA LEU A 64 0.97 -19.29 -2.71
C LEU A 64 -0.21 -18.42 -2.24
N LEU A 65 -1.01 -17.90 -3.18
CA LEU A 65 -2.23 -17.16 -2.87
C LEU A 65 -3.24 -18.03 -2.11
N LYS A 66 -3.47 -19.27 -2.57
CA LYS A 66 -4.41 -20.18 -1.91
C LYS A 66 -3.99 -20.45 -0.47
N ASP A 67 -2.70 -20.69 -0.23
CA ASP A 67 -2.16 -20.94 1.11
C ASP A 67 -2.32 -19.69 2.01
N ASP A 68 -2.09 -18.50 1.47
CA ASP A 68 -2.30 -17.24 2.21
C ASP A 68 -3.78 -17.01 2.54
N VAL A 69 -4.69 -17.21 1.59
CA VAL A 69 -6.14 -17.05 1.83
C VAL A 69 -6.64 -18.08 2.84
N LEU A 70 -6.21 -19.34 2.75
CA LEU A 70 -6.54 -20.35 3.74
C LEU A 70 -6.05 -20.00 5.14
N THR A 71 -4.84 -19.43 5.25
CA THR A 71 -4.30 -18.96 6.52
C THR A 71 -5.17 -17.84 7.11
N LEU A 72 -5.70 -16.94 6.27
CA LEU A 72 -6.54 -15.81 6.70
C LEU A 72 -7.98 -16.22 7.04
N LEU A 73 -8.49 -17.29 6.46
CA LEU A 73 -9.85 -17.77 6.74
C LEU A 73 -9.98 -18.43 8.12
N ASN A 74 -8.88 -18.87 8.76
CA ASN A 74 -8.81 -19.39 10.12
C ASN A 74 -10.10 -20.11 10.56
N ASN A 75 -10.28 -21.38 10.17
CA ASN A 75 -11.37 -22.27 10.66
C ASN A 75 -12.81 -21.73 10.59
N ASN A 76 -13.04 -20.56 10.03
CA ASN A 76 -14.40 -20.12 9.70
C ASN A 76 -14.88 -20.97 8.51
N ASN A 77 -15.97 -21.70 8.68
CA ASN A 77 -16.60 -22.59 7.70
C ASN A 77 -17.07 -21.93 6.39
N LYS A 78 -16.52 -20.76 6.03
CA LYS A 78 -16.84 -20.07 4.78
C LYS A 78 -15.79 -20.38 3.73
N SER A 79 -16.25 -20.87 2.59
CA SER A 79 -15.45 -21.00 1.39
C SER A 79 -15.55 -19.69 0.58
N ILE A 80 -14.40 -19.16 0.15
CA ILE A 80 -14.31 -18.08 -0.82
C ILE A 80 -13.84 -18.71 -2.12
N GLU A 81 -14.57 -18.44 -3.20
CA GLU A 81 -14.15 -18.84 -4.54
C GLU A 81 -13.06 -17.89 -5.04
N LEU A 82 -11.92 -18.44 -5.48
CA LEU A 82 -10.80 -17.67 -6.03
C LEU A 82 -10.82 -17.77 -7.55
N GLU A 83 -10.96 -16.63 -8.22
CA GLU A 83 -10.82 -16.53 -9.69
C GLU A 83 -9.43 -15.98 -10.04
N TYR A 84 -8.76 -16.63 -10.97
CA TYR A 84 -7.42 -16.25 -11.39
C TYR A 84 -7.46 -15.52 -12.72
N LEU A 85 -7.00 -14.28 -12.73
CA LEU A 85 -6.97 -13.39 -13.86
C LEU A 85 -5.56 -13.28 -14.41
N SER A 86 -5.45 -13.10 -15.73
CA SER A 86 -4.19 -12.86 -16.43
C SER A 86 -4.43 -11.97 -17.65
N HIS A 87 -3.35 -11.52 -18.27
CA HIS A 87 -3.42 -10.72 -19.51
C HIS A 87 -4.16 -11.42 -20.67
N SER A 88 -4.30 -12.75 -20.63
CA SER A 88 -4.96 -13.52 -21.69
C SER A 88 -6.49 -13.60 -21.54
N ASN A 89 -7.05 -13.19 -20.40
CA ASN A 89 -8.51 -13.25 -20.16
C ASN A 89 -9.09 -11.88 -19.78
N VAL A 90 -8.97 -10.92 -20.70
CA VAL A 90 -9.39 -9.52 -20.49
C VAL A 90 -10.87 -9.38 -20.16
N ASP A 91 -11.74 -10.20 -20.76
CA ASP A 91 -13.19 -10.19 -20.46
C ASP A 91 -13.47 -10.51 -18.99
N LEU A 92 -12.67 -11.40 -18.40
CA LEU A 92 -12.78 -11.68 -16.98
C LEU A 92 -12.33 -10.48 -16.13
N ILE A 93 -11.23 -9.80 -16.51
CA ILE A 93 -10.78 -8.57 -15.83
C ILE A 93 -11.87 -7.50 -15.91
N GLU A 94 -12.46 -7.30 -17.09
CA GLU A 94 -13.55 -6.35 -17.32
C GLU A 94 -14.74 -6.65 -16.40
N SER A 95 -15.08 -7.94 -16.20
CA SER A 95 -16.17 -8.34 -15.32
C SER A 95 -15.97 -7.98 -13.86
N TYR A 96 -14.70 -7.70 -13.44
CA TYR A 96 -14.33 -7.17 -12.14
C TYR A 96 -14.23 -5.64 -12.12
N GLY A 97 -14.37 -4.95 -13.25
CA GLY A 97 -14.30 -3.50 -13.38
C GLY A 97 -12.90 -2.91 -13.29
N GLY A 98 -11.90 -3.62 -12.76
CA GLY A 98 -10.54 -3.12 -12.65
C GLY A 98 -9.56 -3.99 -11.87
N ILE A 99 -8.31 -3.52 -11.82
CA ILE A 99 -7.22 -4.16 -11.10
C ILE A 99 -6.66 -3.18 -10.06
N MET A 100 -6.61 -3.60 -8.80
CA MET A 100 -5.90 -2.91 -7.73
C MET A 100 -4.45 -3.40 -7.67
N LEU A 101 -3.51 -2.47 -7.82
CA LEU A 101 -2.07 -2.71 -7.84
C LEU A 101 -1.45 -2.27 -6.51
N PRO A 102 -0.49 -3.02 -5.95
CA PRO A 102 0.12 -2.73 -4.65
C PRO A 102 1.19 -1.62 -4.72
N GLY A 103 1.25 -0.86 -5.79
CA GLY A 103 2.24 0.20 -6.01
C GLY A 103 1.77 1.25 -7.01
N PRO A 104 2.58 2.28 -7.26
CA PRO A 104 2.24 3.37 -8.17
C PRO A 104 2.52 3.07 -9.65
N ASP A 105 3.13 1.93 -9.97
CA ASP A 105 3.47 1.57 -11.36
C ASP A 105 2.27 0.95 -12.06
N LEU A 106 1.56 1.78 -12.82
CA LEU A 106 0.41 1.38 -13.65
C LEU A 106 0.80 1.16 -15.11
N THR A 107 2.03 1.50 -15.50
CA THR A 107 2.45 1.61 -16.90
C THR A 107 2.29 0.31 -17.68
N GLU A 108 2.78 -0.80 -17.15
CA GLU A 108 2.69 -2.11 -17.80
C GLU A 108 1.23 -2.50 -18.06
N PHE A 109 0.38 -2.32 -17.05
CA PHE A 109 -1.04 -2.68 -17.13
C PHE A 109 -1.82 -1.75 -18.06
N ALA A 110 -1.50 -0.47 -18.06
CA ALA A 110 -2.11 0.50 -18.97
C ALA A 110 -1.74 0.21 -20.43
N ASN A 111 -0.47 -0.10 -20.70
CA ASN A 111 -0.03 -0.51 -22.04
C ASN A 111 -0.70 -1.82 -22.48
N SER A 112 -0.76 -2.81 -21.61
CA SER A 112 -1.44 -4.09 -21.89
C SER A 112 -2.92 -3.88 -22.20
N ARG A 113 -3.62 -3.06 -21.39
CA ARG A 113 -5.02 -2.70 -21.62
C ARG A 113 -5.23 -2.01 -22.97
N ALA A 114 -4.30 -1.15 -23.40
CA ALA A 114 -4.41 -0.39 -24.63
C ALA A 114 -4.58 -1.27 -25.87
N PHE A 115 -4.02 -2.49 -25.90
CA PHE A 115 -4.20 -3.45 -27.00
C PHE A 115 -5.65 -3.93 -27.15
N TYR A 116 -6.42 -3.94 -26.05
CA TYR A 116 -7.80 -4.44 -26.02
C TYR A 116 -8.85 -3.33 -25.99
N GLY A 117 -8.41 -2.09 -25.76
CA GLY A 117 -9.25 -0.90 -25.61
C GLY A 117 -9.12 -0.26 -24.24
N HIS A 118 -8.93 1.06 -24.24
CA HIS A 118 -8.65 1.82 -22.99
C HIS A 118 -9.78 1.72 -21.96
N ASN A 119 -11.02 1.54 -22.39
CA ASN A 119 -12.23 1.53 -21.58
C ASN A 119 -12.62 0.15 -21.02
N ARG A 120 -11.82 -0.88 -21.24
CA ARG A 120 -12.15 -2.25 -20.82
C ARG A 120 -12.21 -2.42 -19.30
N TYR A 121 -11.31 -1.79 -18.58
CA TYR A 121 -11.26 -1.85 -17.11
C TYR A 121 -10.44 -0.68 -16.55
N SER A 122 -10.61 -0.42 -15.26
CA SER A 122 -9.87 0.61 -14.55
C SER A 122 -8.61 0.06 -13.90
N LEU A 123 -7.63 0.95 -13.65
CA LEU A 123 -6.43 0.66 -12.88
C LEU A 123 -6.40 1.52 -11.63
N CYS A 124 -6.11 0.90 -10.50
CA CYS A 124 -5.95 1.61 -9.25
C CYS A 124 -4.64 1.23 -8.58
N GLY A 125 -3.74 2.19 -8.42
CA GLY A 125 -2.49 2.00 -7.68
C GLY A 125 -2.52 2.64 -6.30
N ILE A 126 -1.51 2.36 -5.49
CA ILE A 126 -1.35 2.95 -4.16
C ILE A 126 0.10 3.35 -3.90
N THR A 127 0.30 4.47 -3.21
CA THR A 127 1.61 4.92 -2.78
C THR A 127 1.95 4.41 -1.38
N HIS A 128 3.12 3.76 -1.22
CA HIS A 128 3.68 3.37 0.09
C HIS A 128 4.91 4.19 0.46
N THR A 129 5.64 4.67 -0.55
CA THR A 129 6.79 5.56 -0.42
C THR A 129 6.84 6.47 -1.63
N THR A 130 7.45 7.63 -1.49
CA THR A 130 7.66 8.58 -2.59
C THR A 130 9.13 8.98 -2.73
N ALA A 131 10.02 8.39 -1.92
CA ALA A 131 11.42 8.80 -1.80
C ALA A 131 12.41 7.95 -2.63
N SER A 132 11.98 6.84 -3.26
CA SER A 132 12.87 6.04 -4.09
C SER A 132 12.83 6.46 -5.56
N HIS A 133 13.95 6.35 -6.24
CA HIS A 133 14.06 6.67 -7.68
C HIS A 133 13.04 5.90 -8.52
N SER A 134 12.88 4.60 -8.28
CA SER A 134 11.92 3.77 -9.03
C SER A 134 10.48 4.27 -8.86
N VAL A 135 10.07 4.61 -7.65
CA VAL A 135 8.72 5.13 -7.38
C VAL A 135 8.51 6.50 -8.02
N MET A 136 9.49 7.42 -7.93
CA MET A 136 9.39 8.72 -8.60
C MET A 136 9.30 8.55 -10.13
N SER A 137 10.07 7.63 -10.70
CA SER A 137 9.99 7.31 -12.13
C SER A 137 8.63 6.72 -12.51
N SER A 138 8.09 5.78 -11.73
CA SER A 138 6.76 5.22 -11.97
C SER A 138 5.67 6.31 -11.94
N ILE A 139 5.73 7.25 -10.98
CA ILE A 139 4.79 8.38 -10.92
C ILE A 139 4.96 9.29 -12.14
N SER A 140 6.20 9.64 -12.52
CA SER A 140 6.47 10.47 -13.70
C SER A 140 5.95 9.82 -15.00
N ASN A 141 6.08 8.51 -15.13
CA ASN A 141 5.64 7.75 -16.30
C ASN A 141 4.11 7.75 -16.49
N LEU A 142 3.33 8.07 -15.45
CA LEU A 142 1.88 8.21 -15.60
C LEU A 142 1.48 9.27 -16.62
N LEU A 143 2.33 10.28 -16.87
CA LEU A 143 2.08 11.32 -17.88
C LEU A 143 2.29 10.86 -19.32
N THR A 144 3.07 9.80 -19.53
CA THR A 144 3.42 9.28 -20.87
C THR A 144 2.81 7.92 -21.15
N SER A 145 2.27 7.26 -20.16
CA SER A 145 1.56 5.99 -20.27
C SER A 145 0.09 6.22 -20.64
N PRO A 146 -0.60 5.25 -21.24
CA PRO A 146 -2.01 5.35 -21.62
C PRO A 146 -2.94 5.22 -20.39
N ILE A 147 -2.72 6.11 -19.42
CA ILE A 147 -3.55 6.26 -18.22
C ILE A 147 -4.80 7.06 -18.59
N MET A 148 -5.92 6.70 -18.00
CA MET A 148 -7.22 7.25 -18.33
C MET A 148 -7.86 7.97 -17.14
N PRO A 149 -8.86 8.88 -17.36
CA PRO A 149 -9.50 9.64 -16.27
C PRO A 149 -10.22 8.79 -15.22
N TRP A 150 -10.52 7.54 -15.52
CA TRP A 150 -11.13 6.58 -14.58
C TRP A 150 -10.10 5.72 -13.82
N ASP A 151 -8.80 5.88 -14.13
CA ASP A 151 -7.73 5.27 -13.36
C ASP A 151 -7.42 6.13 -12.12
N ALA A 152 -6.85 5.53 -11.09
CA ALA A 152 -6.53 6.22 -9.85
C ALA A 152 -5.16 5.82 -9.30
N LEU A 153 -4.51 6.80 -8.64
CA LEU A 153 -3.37 6.54 -7.76
C LEU A 153 -3.73 7.03 -6.36
N ILE A 154 -3.97 6.10 -5.44
CA ILE A 154 -4.28 6.40 -4.05
C ILE A 154 -3.06 7.04 -3.38
N CYS A 155 -3.25 8.25 -2.86
CA CYS A 155 -2.30 8.96 -2.02
C CYS A 155 -2.63 8.69 -0.56
N THR A 156 -1.67 8.14 0.20
CA THR A 156 -1.92 7.68 1.57
C THR A 156 -1.95 8.81 2.61
N SER A 157 -1.65 10.03 2.20
CA SER A 157 -1.76 11.26 3.02
C SER A 157 -1.71 12.53 2.17
N ASN A 158 -2.02 13.67 2.78
CA ASN A 158 -1.85 15.00 2.14
C ASN A 158 -0.39 15.25 1.73
N SER A 159 0.58 14.85 2.54
CA SER A 159 2.01 15.01 2.22
C SER A 159 2.41 14.18 1.01
N VAL A 160 1.88 12.96 0.89
CA VAL A 160 2.08 12.10 -0.28
C VAL A 160 1.45 12.73 -1.51
N LEU A 161 0.21 13.22 -1.43
CA LEU A 161 -0.44 13.92 -2.55
C LEU A 161 0.39 15.12 -3.03
N GLN A 162 0.88 15.95 -2.12
CA GLN A 162 1.75 17.07 -2.48
C GLN A 162 3.02 16.63 -3.19
N THR A 163 3.65 15.53 -2.73
CA THR A 163 4.85 14.99 -3.36
C THR A 163 4.55 14.43 -4.76
N VAL A 164 3.44 13.69 -4.91
CA VAL A 164 2.98 13.20 -6.22
C VAL A 164 2.75 14.35 -7.18
N ASN A 165 2.03 15.39 -6.76
CA ASN A 165 1.78 16.57 -7.58
C ASN A 165 3.08 17.25 -8.02
N ARG A 166 4.06 17.45 -7.12
CA ARG A 166 5.36 18.05 -7.47
C ARG A 166 6.12 17.23 -8.53
N ILE A 167 6.09 15.90 -8.42
CA ILE A 167 6.73 15.02 -9.40
C ILE A 167 6.04 15.17 -10.76
N LEU A 168 4.71 15.15 -10.79
CA LEU A 168 3.93 15.27 -12.01
C LEU A 168 4.09 16.66 -12.65
N GLU A 169 4.07 17.72 -11.86
CA GLU A 169 4.30 19.10 -12.34
C GLU A 169 5.70 19.25 -12.94
N ALA A 170 6.74 18.79 -12.26
CA ALA A 170 8.11 18.84 -12.78
C ALA A 170 8.24 18.08 -14.11
N GLN A 171 7.67 16.88 -14.21
CA GLN A 171 7.67 16.10 -15.43
C GLN A 171 6.83 16.74 -16.54
N SER A 172 5.66 17.28 -16.21
CA SER A 172 4.81 18.00 -17.18
C SER A 172 5.50 19.24 -17.74
N HIS A 173 6.18 20.02 -16.92
CA HIS A 173 6.99 21.16 -17.36
C HIS A 173 8.09 20.72 -18.35
N PHE A 174 8.84 19.67 -18.01
CA PHE A 174 9.90 19.16 -18.88
C PHE A 174 9.32 18.68 -20.23
N LEU A 175 8.25 17.91 -20.23
CA LEU A 175 7.62 17.39 -21.44
C LEU A 175 6.99 18.52 -22.27
N SER A 176 6.38 19.52 -21.63
CA SER A 176 5.83 20.68 -22.30
C SER A 176 6.90 21.51 -23.01
N TYR A 177 8.04 21.70 -22.36
CA TYR A 177 9.21 22.34 -22.98
C TYR A 177 9.72 21.55 -24.18
N ARG A 178 9.87 20.21 -24.02
CA ARG A 178 10.44 19.33 -25.06
C ARG A 178 9.52 19.18 -26.27
N TYR A 179 8.22 19.09 -26.06
CA TYR A 179 7.24 18.82 -27.12
C TYR A 179 6.41 20.04 -27.54
N ASN A 180 6.65 21.18 -26.93
CA ASN A 180 5.87 22.41 -27.12
C ASN A 180 4.35 22.20 -27.01
N LYS A 181 3.94 21.36 -26.04
CA LYS A 181 2.53 21.04 -25.78
C LYS A 181 2.30 20.81 -24.31
N LYS A 182 1.28 21.46 -23.75
CA LYS A 182 0.85 21.22 -22.38
C LYS A 182 0.28 19.80 -22.26
N LEU A 183 0.73 19.05 -21.28
CA LEU A 183 0.22 17.74 -20.93
C LEU A 183 -0.59 17.87 -19.66
N ASP A 184 -1.86 17.47 -19.70
CA ASP A 184 -2.72 17.44 -18.55
C ASP A 184 -2.68 16.04 -17.95
N PHE A 185 -2.60 15.98 -16.60
CA PHE A 185 -2.68 14.72 -15.90
C PHE A 185 -4.13 14.28 -15.77
N LEU A 186 -4.40 13.02 -16.09
CA LEU A 186 -5.75 12.50 -16.23
C LEU A 186 -6.26 11.66 -15.06
N PRO A 187 -5.43 10.81 -14.34
CA PRO A 187 -5.97 9.93 -13.31
C PRO A 187 -6.39 10.67 -12.06
N GLN A 188 -7.22 10.01 -11.28
CA GLN A 188 -7.66 10.49 -9.98
C GLN A 188 -6.56 10.30 -8.93
N LEU A 189 -6.46 11.25 -7.98
CA LEU A 189 -5.51 11.20 -6.87
C LEU A 189 -6.25 11.27 -5.51
N PRO A 190 -7.06 10.25 -5.16
CA PRO A 190 -7.80 10.24 -3.91
C PRO A 190 -6.86 10.09 -2.71
N ILE A 191 -7.20 10.76 -1.59
CA ILE A 191 -6.50 10.57 -0.32
C ILE A 191 -7.21 9.48 0.47
N ILE A 192 -6.56 8.33 0.60
CA ILE A 192 -7.07 7.20 1.39
C ILE A 192 -5.93 6.71 2.30
N PRO A 193 -5.98 7.00 3.61
CA PRO A 193 -4.96 6.54 4.54
C PRO A 193 -4.88 5.01 4.61
N LEU A 194 -3.67 4.49 4.89
CA LEU A 194 -3.49 3.07 5.18
C LEU A 194 -4.23 2.69 6.46
N GLY A 195 -4.89 1.54 6.43
CA GLY A 195 -5.49 0.93 7.62
C GLY A 195 -4.43 0.27 8.50
N ILE A 196 -4.77 0.09 9.77
CA ILE A 196 -4.01 -0.67 10.76
C ILE A 196 -4.90 -1.73 11.42
N ASN A 197 -4.29 -2.81 11.90
CA ASN A 197 -4.98 -3.83 12.71
C ASN A 197 -5.01 -3.35 14.17
N ILE A 198 -6.09 -2.70 14.59
CA ILE A 198 -6.22 -2.07 15.91
C ILE A 198 -6.01 -3.10 17.03
N ASP A 199 -6.53 -4.32 16.86
CA ASP A 199 -6.44 -5.39 17.86
C ASP A 199 -4.98 -5.78 18.19
N GLU A 200 -4.05 -5.56 17.27
CA GLU A 200 -2.62 -5.82 17.47
C GLU A 200 -1.92 -4.74 18.32
N PHE A 201 -2.61 -3.63 18.59
CA PHE A 201 -2.08 -2.48 19.35
C PHE A 201 -2.85 -2.23 20.65
N HIS A 202 -3.64 -3.20 21.08
CA HIS A 202 -4.38 -3.10 22.35
C HIS A 202 -3.57 -3.78 23.45
N PHE A 203 -2.99 -2.98 24.35
CA PHE A 203 -2.18 -3.43 25.45
C PHE A 203 -2.77 -2.93 26.76
N ASP A 204 -2.82 -3.78 27.79
CA ASP A 204 -3.22 -3.41 29.13
C ASP A 204 -2.05 -2.83 29.94
N ASP A 205 -2.38 -2.28 31.11
CA ASP A 205 -1.38 -1.69 32.00
C ASP A 205 -0.39 -2.72 32.56
N GLU A 206 -0.80 -3.97 32.71
CA GLU A 206 0.05 -5.07 33.15
C GLU A 206 1.14 -5.36 32.11
N TYR A 207 0.79 -5.37 30.82
CA TYR A 207 1.74 -5.55 29.74
C TYR A 207 2.80 -4.44 29.71
N LYS A 208 2.37 -3.19 29.89
CA LYS A 208 3.25 -2.02 29.99
C LYS A 208 4.23 -2.16 31.16
N SER A 209 3.71 -2.52 32.34
CA SER A 209 4.53 -2.68 33.55
C SER A 209 5.57 -3.80 33.40
N ASN A 210 5.17 -4.95 32.82
CA ASN A 210 6.08 -6.06 32.59
C ASN A 210 7.17 -5.71 31.58
N SER A 211 6.82 -5.03 30.47
CA SER A 211 7.79 -4.58 29.47
C SER A 211 8.82 -3.60 30.06
N ARG A 212 8.38 -2.68 30.91
CA ARG A 212 9.31 -1.75 31.61
C ARG A 212 10.28 -2.50 32.53
N LYS A 213 9.78 -3.50 33.28
CA LYS A 213 10.63 -4.35 34.15
C LYS A 213 11.67 -5.14 33.37
N GLU A 214 11.26 -5.76 32.25
CA GLU A 214 12.17 -6.50 31.38
C GLU A 214 13.30 -5.64 30.81
N LEU A 215 13.00 -4.37 30.53
CA LEU A 215 13.96 -3.40 30.02
C LEU A 215 14.75 -2.65 31.10
N ASN A 216 14.52 -2.94 32.39
CA ASN A 216 15.08 -2.23 33.55
C ASN A 216 14.81 -0.71 33.52
N ILE A 217 13.56 -0.35 33.14
CA ILE A 217 13.09 1.03 33.08
C ILE A 217 12.22 1.29 34.31
N GLU A 218 12.61 2.28 35.13
CA GLU A 218 11.84 2.70 36.28
C GLU A 218 10.56 3.44 35.87
N GLU A 219 9.57 3.51 36.76
CA GLU A 219 8.28 4.13 36.47
C GLU A 219 8.43 5.62 36.12
N GLU A 220 9.36 6.30 36.76
CA GLU A 220 9.64 7.74 36.57
C GLU A 220 10.51 8.04 35.35
N ASP A 221 11.09 7.04 34.72
CA ASP A 221 11.95 7.23 33.56
C ASP A 221 11.14 7.66 32.34
N ILE A 222 11.67 8.63 31.58
CA ILE A 222 11.12 9.06 30.30
C ILE A 222 11.66 8.15 29.20
N VAL A 223 10.77 7.42 28.53
CA VAL A 223 11.13 6.50 27.45
C VAL A 223 10.84 7.13 26.10
N ILE A 224 11.87 7.29 25.29
CA ILE A 224 11.75 7.78 23.91
C ILE A 224 12.09 6.63 22.97
N VAL A 225 11.09 6.18 22.19
CA VAL A 225 11.23 5.03 21.29
C VAL A 225 11.31 5.50 19.84
N PHE A 226 12.38 5.12 19.15
CA PHE A 226 12.46 5.23 17.71
C PHE A 226 12.11 3.89 17.05
N VAL A 227 10.98 3.85 16.36
CA VAL A 227 10.51 2.65 15.65
C VAL A 227 10.81 2.80 14.16
N GLY A 228 11.82 2.11 13.68
CA GLY A 228 12.18 2.15 12.26
C GLY A 228 13.64 1.73 11.99
N ARG A 229 13.97 1.69 10.70
CA ARG A 229 15.38 1.47 10.30
C ARG A 229 16.18 2.75 10.57
N LEU A 230 17.37 2.62 11.12
CA LEU A 230 18.33 3.72 11.25
C LEU A 230 18.94 4.02 9.88
N SER A 231 18.20 4.77 9.06
CA SER A 231 18.55 5.08 7.69
C SER A 231 18.13 6.51 7.36
N PHE A 232 19.09 7.41 7.27
CA PHE A 232 18.86 8.84 7.06
C PHE A 232 18.11 9.16 5.75
N HIS A 233 18.26 8.34 4.70
CA HIS A 233 17.63 8.56 3.39
C HIS A 233 16.21 7.94 3.29
N ALA A 234 15.87 6.97 4.15
CA ALA A 234 14.61 6.23 4.04
C ALA A 234 13.67 6.43 5.24
N LYS A 235 14.20 6.97 6.34
CA LYS A 235 13.48 7.28 7.59
C LYS A 235 14.01 8.60 8.15
N ALA A 236 13.52 9.02 9.31
CA ALA A 236 14.02 10.22 9.97
C ALA A 236 15.53 10.08 10.27
N HIS A 237 16.26 11.13 10.02
CA HIS A 237 17.70 11.17 10.33
C HIS A 237 17.88 11.13 11.85
N HIS A 238 18.51 10.08 12.36
CA HIS A 238 18.59 9.81 13.79
C HIS A 238 19.59 10.69 14.55
N VAL A 239 20.63 11.22 13.88
CA VAL A 239 21.64 12.05 14.54
C VAL A 239 21.07 13.32 15.20
N PRO A 240 20.24 14.14 14.54
CA PRO A 240 19.61 15.29 15.20
C PRO A 240 18.80 14.91 16.43
N MET A 241 18.11 13.76 16.39
CA MET A 241 17.37 13.24 17.54
C MET A 241 18.30 12.93 18.70
N TYR A 242 19.37 12.17 18.48
CA TYR A 242 20.33 11.83 19.54
C TYR A 242 21.03 13.08 20.09
N THR A 243 21.39 14.05 19.26
CA THR A 243 21.99 15.31 19.69
C THR A 243 21.01 16.11 20.58
N ALA A 244 19.74 16.17 20.18
CA ALA A 244 18.71 16.84 20.98
C ALA A 244 18.49 16.13 22.32
N LEU A 245 18.44 14.80 22.33
CA LEU A 245 18.31 14.00 23.55
C LEU A 245 19.50 14.19 24.50
N GLU A 246 20.72 14.22 23.97
CA GLU A 246 21.92 14.50 24.75
C GLU A 246 21.86 15.89 25.41
N ALA A 247 21.41 16.91 24.68
CA ALA A 247 21.22 18.24 25.22
C ALA A 247 20.17 18.27 26.33
N CYS A 248 19.00 17.64 26.10
CA CYS A 248 17.96 17.52 27.13
C CYS A 248 18.45 16.75 28.38
N ALA A 249 19.20 15.66 28.19
CA ALA A 249 19.76 14.90 29.30
C ALA A 249 20.72 15.73 30.16
N LYS A 250 21.55 16.57 29.53
CA LYS A 250 22.46 17.51 30.26
C LYS A 250 21.69 18.54 31.07
N GLU A 251 20.59 19.09 30.53
CA GLU A 251 19.73 20.05 31.21
C GLU A 251 18.95 19.43 32.40
N LEU A 252 18.57 18.16 32.23
CA LEU A 252 17.81 17.40 33.25
C LEU A 252 18.71 16.64 34.23
N SER A 253 20.04 16.74 34.07
CA SER A 253 21.00 16.01 34.89
C SER A 253 20.76 16.25 36.41
N GLY A 254 20.54 15.16 37.15
CA GLY A 254 20.20 15.19 38.59
C GLY A 254 18.70 15.24 38.91
N LYS A 255 17.81 15.32 37.91
CA LYS A 255 16.35 15.36 38.12
C LYS A 255 15.62 14.12 37.63
N ARG A 256 15.97 13.58 36.44
CA ARG A 256 15.38 12.39 35.84
C ARG A 256 16.36 11.72 34.88
N LYS A 257 16.21 10.39 34.69
CA LYS A 257 16.85 9.67 33.58
C LYS A 257 15.99 9.82 32.31
N ILE A 258 16.63 9.94 31.16
CA ILE A 258 16.03 9.90 29.85
C ILE A 258 16.51 8.63 29.14
#